data_642d77043287d561048b033204674f5b
#
_entry.id   642d77043287d561048b033204674f5b
#
_cell.length_a   1.000
_cell.length_b   1.000
_cell.length_c   1.000
_cell.angle_alpha   90.00
_cell.angle_beta   90.00
_cell.angle_gamma   90.00
#
_symmetry.space_group_name_H-M   'P 1'
#
loop_
_entity.id
_entity.type
_entity.pdbx_description
1 polymer ?
#
loop_
_entity_poly.entity_id
_entity_poly.type
_entity_poly.pdbx_seq_one_letter_code
_entity_poly.pdbx_strand_id
1 'polypeptide(L)'
;MTSHFSRVAFTYDRTRYHPPEVSGRIATALTAPVEKQFRDPVFLEIGAGTGRIAVPIIARGYRYIALDNNPAMLEVLRQKVAGVARKARLVEADACELPFERGSLHAVIAVHFWHLVDNWHQALRESLRVLRPGGFLFEGWEQSDEESEDWRIQQKWKEILSRQGYTLVRGRHQARLAEVEKALIRYRLEPKTRMVADWIELRSPRVSLEMLTERIYSFTWEVPEEVFRPSIAELAQWIAQTYPDPDMEYPIHWKFMLRSSRLPQPLG
;
A
#
# COMPACT_ATOMS: atom_id res chain seq x y z
N MET A 1 4.22 12.02 9.73
CA MET A 1 3.63 10.68 9.39
C MET A 1 4.39 9.49 9.97
N THR A 2 5.72 9.48 10.05
CA THR A 2 6.52 8.37 10.60
C THR A 2 6.11 7.92 12.02
N SER A 3 5.72 8.84 12.92
CA SER A 3 5.33 8.50 14.30
C SER A 3 4.04 7.66 14.41
N HIS A 4 3.11 7.79 13.46
CA HIS A 4 1.87 6.99 13.46
C HIS A 4 2.13 5.55 13.02
N PHE A 5 2.93 5.36 11.99
CA PHE A 5 3.32 4.03 11.53
C PHE A 5 4.09 3.24 12.59
N SER A 6 4.96 3.91 13.38
CA SER A 6 5.68 3.25 14.47
C SER A 6 4.75 2.69 15.55
N ARG A 7 3.61 3.34 15.82
CA ARG A 7 2.64 2.87 16.81
C ARG A 7 1.87 1.63 16.34
N VAL A 8 1.59 1.53 15.05
CA VAL A 8 0.78 0.47 14.47
C VAL A 8 1.61 -0.66 13.84
N ALA A 9 2.95 -0.55 13.81
CA ALA A 9 3.83 -1.50 13.11
C ALA A 9 3.55 -2.97 13.50
N PHE A 10 3.36 -3.26 14.79
CA PHE A 10 3.13 -4.62 15.29
C PHE A 10 1.71 -5.14 15.07
N THR A 11 0.73 -4.25 14.85
CA THR A 11 -0.67 -4.61 14.60
C THR A 11 -1.07 -4.44 13.13
N TYR A 12 -0.21 -3.80 12.34
CA TYR A 12 -0.48 -3.42 10.95
C TYR A 12 -0.90 -4.61 10.07
N ASP A 13 -0.27 -5.76 10.25
CA ASP A 13 -0.55 -6.96 9.48
C ASP A 13 -1.92 -7.59 9.76
N ARG A 14 -2.46 -7.40 10.97
CA ARG A 14 -3.78 -7.94 11.35
C ARG A 14 -4.90 -7.41 10.47
N THR A 15 -4.68 -6.27 9.84
CA THR A 15 -5.69 -5.53 9.08
C THR A 15 -5.35 -5.36 7.60
N ARG A 16 -4.18 -5.86 7.18
CA ARG A 16 -3.64 -5.73 5.82
C ARG A 16 -3.16 -7.07 5.25
N TYR A 17 -3.79 -8.16 5.73
CA TYR A 17 -3.43 -9.51 5.30
C TYR A 17 -3.94 -9.80 3.88
N HIS A 18 -3.09 -10.45 3.10
CA HIS A 18 -3.50 -11.10 1.86
C HIS A 18 -3.55 -12.62 2.08
N PRO A 19 -4.58 -13.31 1.61
CA PRO A 19 -4.54 -14.77 1.52
C PRO A 19 -3.28 -15.25 0.78
N PRO A 20 -2.69 -16.41 1.12
CA PRO A 20 -1.45 -16.88 0.53
C PRO A 20 -1.48 -16.96 -1.00
N GLU A 21 -2.60 -17.40 -1.58
CA GLU A 21 -2.82 -17.46 -3.03
C GLU A 21 -2.84 -16.07 -3.67
N VAL A 22 -3.44 -15.06 -3.01
CA VAL A 22 -3.44 -13.65 -3.44
C VAL A 22 -2.02 -13.10 -3.43
N SER A 23 -1.29 -13.30 -2.31
CA SER A 23 0.13 -12.93 -2.18
C SER A 23 0.97 -13.58 -3.27
N GLY A 24 0.70 -14.84 -3.59
CA GLY A 24 1.36 -15.60 -4.66
C GLY A 24 1.11 -15.00 -6.05
N ARG A 25 -0.15 -14.63 -6.36
CA ARG A 25 -0.54 -13.99 -7.63
C ARG A 25 0.11 -12.61 -7.78
N ILE A 26 0.11 -11.80 -6.72
CA ILE A 26 0.75 -10.47 -6.71
C ILE A 26 2.25 -10.61 -6.94
N ALA A 27 2.93 -11.48 -6.19
CA ALA A 27 4.36 -11.70 -6.35
C ALA A 27 4.71 -12.15 -7.78
N THR A 28 3.93 -13.06 -8.38
CA THR A 28 4.12 -13.49 -9.77
C THR A 28 3.91 -12.34 -10.75
N ALA A 29 2.88 -11.51 -10.55
CA ALA A 29 2.60 -10.37 -11.41
C ALA A 29 3.71 -9.31 -11.41
N LEU A 30 4.43 -9.17 -10.29
CA LEU A 30 5.57 -8.27 -10.12
C LEU A 30 6.88 -8.86 -10.69
N THR A 31 7.11 -10.18 -10.52
CA THR A 31 8.39 -10.77 -10.86
C THR A 31 8.47 -11.29 -12.31
N ALA A 32 7.43 -11.94 -12.81
CA ALA A 32 7.47 -12.60 -14.11
C ALA A 32 7.79 -11.69 -15.32
N PRO A 33 7.28 -10.43 -15.41
CA PRO A 33 7.67 -9.53 -16.51
C PRO A 33 9.15 -9.16 -16.48
N VAL A 34 9.72 -9.02 -15.26
CA VAL A 34 11.12 -8.64 -15.06
C VAL A 34 12.05 -9.79 -15.41
N GLU A 35 11.70 -11.02 -14.99
CA GLU A 35 12.48 -12.24 -15.31
C GLU A 35 12.54 -12.55 -16.81
N LYS A 36 11.44 -12.28 -17.53
CA LYS A 36 11.43 -12.42 -19.00
C LYS A 36 12.42 -11.48 -19.69
N GLN A 37 12.77 -10.37 -19.06
CA GLN A 37 13.62 -9.33 -19.61
C GLN A 37 15.06 -9.42 -19.12
N PHE A 38 15.27 -9.84 -17.86
CA PHE A 38 16.56 -9.77 -17.17
C PHE A 38 16.89 -11.08 -16.48
N ARG A 39 18.15 -11.50 -16.58
CA ARG A 39 18.69 -12.61 -15.83
C ARG A 39 19.11 -12.13 -14.43
N ASP A 40 18.71 -12.84 -13.37
CA ASP A 40 18.99 -12.53 -11.94
C ASP A 40 18.65 -11.06 -11.56
N PRO A 41 17.39 -10.62 -11.74
CA PRO A 41 17.01 -9.25 -11.55
C PRO A 41 17.07 -8.83 -10.08
N VAL A 42 17.32 -7.52 -9.85
CA VAL A 42 17.27 -6.86 -8.54
C VAL A 42 16.00 -6.02 -8.47
N PHE A 43 15.19 -6.28 -7.45
CA PHE A 43 13.96 -5.55 -7.13
C PHE A 43 14.22 -4.57 -5.98
N LEU A 44 13.67 -3.38 -6.05
CA LEU A 44 13.56 -2.42 -4.96
C LEU A 44 12.09 -2.19 -4.65
N GLU A 45 11.68 -2.34 -3.41
CA GLU A 45 10.40 -1.83 -2.91
C GLU A 45 10.65 -0.58 -2.07
N ILE A 46 10.01 0.54 -2.42
CA ILE A 46 9.99 1.78 -1.65
C ILE A 46 8.74 1.82 -0.78
N GLY A 47 8.91 2.14 0.52
CA GLY A 47 7.82 2.05 1.50
C GLY A 47 7.44 0.60 1.78
N ALA A 48 8.42 -0.28 1.99
CA ALA A 48 8.19 -1.72 2.15
C ALA A 48 7.38 -2.08 3.41
N GLY A 49 7.33 -1.19 4.40
CA GLY A 49 6.59 -1.38 5.63
C GLY A 49 6.99 -2.68 6.34
N THR A 50 5.99 -3.42 6.79
CA THR A 50 6.16 -4.73 7.45
C THR A 50 6.36 -5.90 6.48
N GLY A 51 6.46 -5.63 5.15
CA GLY A 51 6.86 -6.59 4.13
C GLY A 51 5.73 -7.43 3.52
N ARG A 52 4.51 -6.94 3.49
CA ARG A 52 3.38 -7.64 2.89
C ARG A 52 3.63 -8.07 1.43
N ILE A 53 4.33 -7.25 0.66
CA ILE A 53 4.76 -7.54 -0.72
C ILE A 53 6.16 -8.16 -0.74
N ALA A 54 7.08 -7.66 0.10
CA ALA A 54 8.46 -8.11 0.15
C ALA A 54 8.58 -9.61 0.50
N VAL A 55 7.91 -10.04 1.59
CA VAL A 55 8.07 -11.41 2.13
C VAL A 55 7.81 -12.50 1.08
N PRO A 56 6.69 -12.52 0.33
CA PRO A 56 6.43 -13.54 -0.68
C PRO A 56 7.46 -13.54 -1.83
N ILE A 57 8.06 -12.39 -2.16
CA ILE A 57 9.06 -12.29 -3.23
C ILE A 57 10.43 -12.73 -2.70
N ILE A 58 10.80 -12.32 -1.48
CA ILE A 58 12.04 -12.74 -0.81
C ILE A 58 12.08 -14.25 -0.62
N ALA A 59 10.95 -14.86 -0.20
CA ALA A 59 10.83 -16.31 -0.01
C ALA A 59 11.09 -17.11 -1.29
N ARG A 60 10.88 -16.49 -2.47
CA ARG A 60 11.19 -17.10 -3.78
C ARG A 60 12.67 -16.98 -4.17
N GLY A 61 13.51 -16.37 -3.33
CA GLY A 61 14.96 -16.27 -3.52
C GLY A 61 15.43 -15.15 -4.45
N TYR A 62 14.58 -14.17 -4.76
CA TYR A 62 14.98 -13.01 -5.55
C TYR A 62 15.95 -12.09 -4.80
N ARG A 63 16.78 -11.36 -5.57
CA ARG A 63 17.57 -10.25 -5.06
C ARG A 63 16.63 -9.07 -4.80
N TYR A 64 16.34 -8.81 -3.52
CA TYR A 64 15.32 -7.86 -3.11
C TYR A 64 15.87 -6.84 -2.14
N ILE A 65 15.55 -5.57 -2.38
CA ILE A 65 15.85 -4.45 -1.50
C ILE A 65 14.52 -3.92 -0.99
N ALA A 66 14.27 -4.05 0.30
CA ALA A 66 13.12 -3.47 0.98
C ALA A 66 13.56 -2.18 1.66
N LEU A 67 13.07 -1.04 1.17
CA LEU A 67 13.40 0.27 1.68
C LEU A 67 12.19 0.90 2.37
N ASP A 68 12.42 1.42 3.57
CA ASP A 68 11.44 2.22 4.32
C ASP A 68 12.19 3.27 5.16
N ASN A 69 11.55 4.40 5.43
CA ASN A 69 12.10 5.42 6.32
C ASN A 69 11.67 5.23 7.78
N ASN A 70 10.93 4.17 8.09
CA ASN A 70 10.46 3.84 9.43
C ASN A 70 11.18 2.59 9.95
N PRO A 71 12.11 2.73 10.93
CA PRO A 71 12.86 1.61 11.46
C PRO A 71 12.00 0.56 12.18
N ALA A 72 10.87 0.96 12.79
CA ALA A 72 9.98 0.02 13.46
C ALA A 72 9.28 -0.92 12.46
N MET A 73 8.92 -0.41 11.27
CA MET A 73 8.40 -1.22 10.17
C MET A 73 9.44 -2.21 9.67
N LEU A 74 10.67 -1.75 9.44
CA LEU A 74 11.77 -2.61 8.98
C LEU A 74 12.15 -3.67 10.02
N GLU A 75 11.98 -3.39 11.34
CA GLU A 75 12.22 -4.38 12.38
C GLU A 75 11.21 -5.54 12.31
N VAL A 76 9.93 -5.24 12.11
CA VAL A 76 8.90 -6.27 11.90
C VAL A 76 9.22 -7.09 10.65
N LEU A 77 9.61 -6.43 9.55
CA LEU A 77 10.01 -7.12 8.32
C LEU A 77 11.23 -8.02 8.54
N ARG A 78 12.24 -7.53 9.28
CA ARG A 78 13.47 -8.30 9.60
C ARG A 78 13.14 -9.60 10.31
N GLN A 79 12.22 -9.55 11.28
CA GLN A 79 11.78 -10.75 12.00
C GLN A 79 11.09 -11.76 11.08
N LYS A 80 10.25 -11.29 10.15
CA LYS A 80 9.54 -12.16 9.20
C LYS A 80 10.45 -12.86 8.19
N VAL A 81 11.53 -12.20 7.78
CA VAL A 81 12.45 -12.76 6.79
C VAL A 81 13.67 -13.42 7.40
N ALA A 82 13.76 -13.49 8.74
CA ALA A 82 14.83 -14.18 9.43
C ALA A 82 14.92 -15.64 8.96
N GLY A 83 16.08 -16.06 8.49
CA GLY A 83 16.31 -17.41 7.99
C GLY A 83 16.03 -17.65 6.50
N VAL A 84 15.28 -16.79 5.80
CA VAL A 84 14.99 -16.93 4.36
C VAL A 84 15.63 -15.85 3.49
N ALA A 85 16.15 -14.79 4.09
CA ALA A 85 16.58 -13.56 3.41
C ALA A 85 18.02 -13.62 2.86
N ARG A 86 18.50 -14.73 2.30
CA ARG A 86 19.90 -14.85 1.82
C ARG A 86 20.29 -13.77 0.78
N LYS A 87 19.34 -13.27 -0.01
CA LYS A 87 19.56 -12.26 -1.07
C LYS A 87 18.77 -10.96 -0.84
N ALA A 88 18.14 -10.80 0.34
CA ALA A 88 17.40 -9.59 0.68
C ALA A 88 18.25 -8.61 1.49
N ARG A 89 18.03 -7.31 1.25
CA ARG A 89 18.61 -6.20 2.02
C ARG A 89 17.48 -5.31 2.52
N LEU A 90 17.51 -4.96 3.80
CA LEU A 90 16.62 -3.98 4.40
C LEU A 90 17.40 -2.67 4.52
N VAL A 91 16.84 -1.60 3.99
CA VAL A 91 17.52 -0.30 3.90
C VAL A 91 16.62 0.78 4.51
N GLU A 92 17.09 1.43 5.56
CA GLU A 92 16.45 2.63 6.10
C GLU A 92 16.94 3.83 5.29
N ALA A 93 16.03 4.44 4.49
CA ALA A 93 16.34 5.60 3.68
C ALA A 93 15.07 6.35 3.25
N ASP A 94 15.24 7.60 2.79
CA ASP A 94 14.19 8.38 2.16
C ASP A 94 14.08 8.00 0.66
N ALA A 95 12.88 7.71 0.19
CA ALA A 95 12.63 7.45 -1.21
C ALA A 95 12.83 8.69 -2.11
N CYS A 96 12.89 9.88 -1.52
CA CYS A 96 13.26 11.12 -2.21
C CYS A 96 14.76 11.25 -2.48
N GLU A 97 15.61 10.41 -1.85
CA GLU A 97 17.06 10.38 -2.00
C GLU A 97 17.56 8.93 -1.94
N LEU A 98 17.33 8.18 -3.01
CA LEU A 98 17.65 6.77 -3.05
C LEU A 98 19.18 6.53 -3.09
N PRO A 99 19.75 5.74 -2.13
CA PRO A 99 21.18 5.50 -2.03
C PRO A 99 21.68 4.46 -3.05
N PHE A 100 21.22 4.56 -4.30
CA PHE A 100 21.55 3.66 -5.39
C PHE A 100 22.00 4.44 -6.62
N GLU A 101 22.90 3.85 -7.38
CA GLU A 101 23.40 4.44 -8.62
C GLU A 101 22.29 4.49 -9.70
N ARG A 102 22.45 5.43 -10.63
CA ARG A 102 21.58 5.52 -11.81
C ARG A 102 21.65 4.21 -12.61
N GLY A 103 20.48 3.69 -12.98
CA GLY A 103 20.39 2.52 -13.86
C GLY A 103 20.90 1.22 -13.22
N SER A 104 20.94 1.12 -11.89
CA SER A 104 21.44 -0.06 -11.18
C SER A 104 20.37 -1.12 -10.90
N LEU A 105 19.09 -0.77 -10.96
CA LEU A 105 17.97 -1.63 -10.58
C LEU A 105 17.10 -2.03 -11.77
N HIS A 106 16.48 -3.22 -11.67
CA HIS A 106 15.66 -3.79 -12.73
C HIS A 106 14.16 -3.48 -12.55
N ALA A 107 13.73 -3.38 -11.30
CA ALA A 107 12.37 -3.01 -10.97
C ALA A 107 12.32 -2.16 -9.69
N VAL A 108 11.43 -1.17 -9.67
CA VAL A 108 11.01 -0.44 -8.48
C VAL A 108 9.53 -0.71 -8.26
N ILE A 109 9.18 -1.05 -7.02
CA ILE A 109 7.82 -1.39 -6.58
C ILE A 109 7.37 -0.36 -5.55
N ALA A 110 6.17 0.20 -5.73
CA ALA A 110 5.55 1.16 -4.83
C ALA A 110 4.10 0.74 -4.57
N VAL A 111 3.80 0.15 -3.42
CA VAL A 111 2.44 -0.28 -3.06
C VAL A 111 1.90 0.61 -1.95
N HIS A 112 0.74 1.24 -2.16
CA HIS A 112 0.14 2.22 -1.25
C HIS A 112 1.10 3.33 -0.80
N PHE A 113 2.01 3.73 -1.65
CA PHE A 113 3.15 4.57 -1.28
C PHE A 113 2.92 6.07 -1.56
N TRP A 114 2.54 6.43 -2.78
CA TRP A 114 2.62 7.81 -3.27
C TRP A 114 1.81 8.85 -2.48
N HIS A 115 0.70 8.47 -1.89
CA HIS A 115 -0.15 9.37 -1.10
C HIS A 115 0.41 9.67 0.30
N LEU A 116 1.43 8.94 0.73
CA LEU A 116 2.11 9.08 2.02
C LEU A 116 3.34 9.99 1.94
N VAL A 117 3.76 10.37 0.73
CA VAL A 117 4.98 11.16 0.51
C VAL A 117 4.61 12.54 -0.01
N ASP A 118 4.95 13.59 0.74
CA ASP A 118 4.64 14.96 0.34
C ASP A 118 5.39 15.35 -0.95
N ASN A 119 6.69 15.07 -1.02
CA ASN A 119 7.52 15.31 -2.21
C ASN A 119 7.54 14.10 -3.16
N TRP A 120 6.36 13.57 -3.50
CA TRP A 120 6.24 12.41 -4.36
C TRP A 120 6.86 12.57 -5.75
N HIS A 121 6.91 13.79 -6.27
CA HIS A 121 7.58 14.07 -7.54
C HIS A 121 9.08 13.76 -7.48
N GLN A 122 9.73 14.06 -6.35
CA GLN A 122 11.14 13.73 -6.15
C GLN A 122 11.30 12.21 -6.01
N ALA A 123 10.46 11.55 -5.21
CA ALA A 123 10.49 10.10 -5.07
C ALA A 123 10.27 9.38 -6.42
N LEU A 124 9.39 9.92 -7.29
CA LEU A 124 9.17 9.40 -8.63
C LEU A 124 10.42 9.60 -9.51
N ARG A 125 11.05 10.79 -9.47
CA ARG A 125 12.31 11.03 -10.21
C ARG A 125 13.41 10.08 -9.78
N GLU A 126 13.58 9.86 -8.48
CA GLU A 126 14.56 8.93 -7.93
C GLU A 126 14.26 7.48 -8.36
N SER A 127 12.99 7.07 -8.28
CA SER A 127 12.56 5.75 -8.76
C SER A 127 12.91 5.52 -10.23
N LEU A 128 12.69 6.51 -11.08
CA LEU A 128 13.05 6.44 -12.50
C LEU A 128 14.58 6.53 -12.73
N ARG A 129 15.30 7.31 -11.90
CA ARG A 129 16.75 7.44 -12.00
C ARG A 129 17.48 6.14 -11.73
N VAL A 130 17.06 5.39 -10.72
CA VAL A 130 17.73 4.14 -10.34
C VAL A 130 17.38 2.96 -11.26
N LEU A 131 16.29 3.07 -12.00
CA LEU A 131 15.92 2.06 -12.99
C LEU A 131 16.84 2.09 -14.20
N ARG A 132 17.28 0.90 -14.61
CA ARG A 132 18.03 0.72 -15.85
C ARG A 132 17.11 0.82 -17.07
N PRO A 133 17.65 1.06 -18.28
CA PRO A 133 16.88 1.00 -19.50
C PRO A 133 16.13 -0.34 -19.62
N GLY A 134 14.86 -0.29 -20.01
CA GLY A 134 13.97 -1.45 -20.06
C GLY A 134 13.45 -1.93 -18.70
N GLY A 135 13.89 -1.31 -17.59
CA GLY A 135 13.42 -1.61 -16.23
C GLY A 135 11.96 -1.22 -15.98
N PHE A 136 11.39 -1.71 -14.91
CA PHE A 136 9.96 -1.57 -14.60
C PHE A 136 9.73 -0.74 -13.35
N LEU A 137 8.78 0.20 -13.41
CA LEU A 137 8.13 0.80 -12.26
C LEU A 137 6.76 0.12 -12.09
N PHE A 138 6.52 -0.43 -10.91
CA PHE A 138 5.24 -1.01 -10.52
C PHE A 138 4.59 -0.18 -9.43
N GLU A 139 3.31 0.12 -9.59
CA GLU A 139 2.47 0.75 -8.59
C GLU A 139 1.33 -0.19 -8.25
N GLY A 140 1.16 -0.49 -6.96
CA GLY A 140 0.12 -1.39 -6.49
C GLY A 140 -0.82 -0.72 -5.49
N TRP A 141 -2.11 -1.08 -5.55
CA TRP A 141 -3.09 -0.67 -4.56
C TRP A 141 -4.24 -1.66 -4.49
N GLU A 142 -4.88 -1.71 -3.33
CA GLU A 142 -6.16 -2.40 -3.18
C GLU A 142 -7.32 -1.42 -3.34
N GLN A 143 -8.42 -1.96 -3.81
CA GLN A 143 -9.73 -1.32 -3.77
C GLN A 143 -10.79 -2.36 -3.41
N SER A 144 -11.73 -1.96 -2.56
CA SER A 144 -12.94 -2.73 -2.26
C SER A 144 -14.11 -2.25 -3.13
N ASP A 145 -15.17 -3.04 -3.16
CA ASP A 145 -16.45 -2.59 -3.69
C ASP A 145 -17.04 -1.46 -2.82
N GLU A 146 -17.75 -0.54 -3.47
CA GLU A 146 -18.44 0.57 -2.81
C GLU A 146 -19.85 0.18 -2.31
N GLU A 147 -20.19 -1.11 -2.36
CA GLU A 147 -21.48 -1.65 -1.93
C GLU A 147 -21.37 -2.48 -0.64
N SER A 148 -20.15 -2.71 -0.14
CA SER A 148 -19.92 -3.50 1.08
C SER A 148 -20.42 -2.79 2.34
N GLU A 149 -20.80 -3.56 3.36
CA GLU A 149 -21.20 -3.01 4.65
C GLU A 149 -20.05 -2.25 5.33
N ASP A 150 -18.79 -2.69 5.15
CA ASP A 150 -17.61 -1.95 5.62
C ASP A 150 -17.52 -0.55 4.98
N TRP A 151 -17.74 -0.45 3.67
CA TRP A 151 -17.80 0.84 2.98
C TRP A 151 -18.95 1.72 3.51
N ARG A 152 -20.13 1.14 3.71
CA ARG A 152 -21.30 1.84 4.27
C ARG A 152 -21.02 2.39 5.66
N ILE A 153 -20.37 1.63 6.54
CA ILE A 153 -19.95 2.06 7.87
C ILE A 153 -18.96 3.23 7.78
N GLN A 154 -17.97 3.14 6.89
CA GLN A 154 -17.01 4.22 6.67
C GLN A 154 -17.69 5.50 6.12
N GLN A 155 -18.66 5.38 5.19
CA GLN A 155 -19.41 6.54 4.71
C GLN A 155 -20.23 7.17 5.85
N LYS A 156 -20.88 6.34 6.67
CA LYS A 156 -21.63 6.83 7.84
C LYS A 156 -20.75 7.62 8.80
N TRP A 157 -19.56 7.13 9.09
CA TRP A 157 -18.62 7.86 9.91
C TRP A 157 -18.21 9.22 9.29
N LYS A 158 -18.00 9.27 7.98
CA LYS A 158 -17.71 10.52 7.26
C LYS A 158 -18.86 11.52 7.33
N GLU A 159 -20.13 11.04 7.25
CA GLU A 159 -21.31 11.88 7.46
C GLU A 159 -21.35 12.46 8.88
N ILE A 160 -21.05 11.64 9.90
CA ILE A 160 -21.00 12.06 11.29
C ILE A 160 -19.94 13.16 11.47
N LEU A 161 -18.73 12.95 10.96
CA LEU A 161 -17.66 13.95 11.01
C LEU A 161 -18.10 15.27 10.35
N SER A 162 -18.72 15.20 9.16
CA SER A 162 -19.18 16.38 8.43
C SER A 162 -20.22 17.17 9.23
N ARG A 163 -21.15 16.49 9.91
CA ARG A 163 -22.14 17.13 10.79
C ARG A 163 -21.50 17.79 12.03
N GLN A 164 -20.37 17.26 12.49
CA GLN A 164 -19.57 17.83 13.58
C GLN A 164 -18.62 18.94 13.08
N GLY A 165 -18.76 19.38 11.83
CA GLY A 165 -17.97 20.46 11.23
C GLY A 165 -16.58 20.05 10.74
N TYR A 166 -16.28 18.74 10.69
CA TYR A 166 -15.00 18.24 10.22
C TYR A 166 -15.16 17.50 8.90
N THR A 167 -14.51 18.00 7.86
CA THR A 167 -14.54 17.35 6.53
C THR A 167 -13.23 16.62 6.28
N LEU A 168 -13.31 15.29 6.12
CA LEU A 168 -12.17 14.51 5.67
C LEU A 168 -11.79 14.93 4.25
N VAL A 169 -10.52 15.21 4.01
CA VAL A 169 -9.99 15.42 2.65
C VAL A 169 -10.09 14.09 1.89
N ARG A 170 -11.13 13.98 1.07
CA ARG A 170 -11.41 12.77 0.29
C ARG A 170 -10.38 12.58 -0.82
N GLY A 171 -10.08 11.30 -1.12
CA GLY A 171 -9.48 10.93 -2.38
C GLY A 171 -7.99 11.21 -2.53
N ARG A 172 -7.27 11.58 -1.45
CA ARG A 172 -5.81 11.82 -1.52
C ARG A 172 -5.09 10.66 -2.21
N HIS A 173 -5.47 9.42 -1.94
CA HIS A 173 -4.89 8.24 -2.59
C HIS A 173 -5.21 8.17 -4.09
N GLN A 174 -6.50 8.22 -4.46
CA GLN A 174 -6.93 8.13 -5.86
C GLN A 174 -6.49 9.35 -6.68
N ALA A 175 -6.59 10.56 -6.11
CA ALA A 175 -6.08 11.78 -6.73
C ALA A 175 -4.57 11.65 -7.00
N ARG A 176 -3.81 11.13 -6.03
CA ARG A 176 -2.37 10.92 -6.17
C ARG A 176 -2.03 9.88 -7.25
N LEU A 177 -2.77 8.78 -7.34
CA LEU A 177 -2.59 7.79 -8.41
C LEU A 177 -2.80 8.40 -9.80
N ALA A 178 -3.79 9.29 -9.95
CA ALA A 178 -4.04 10.00 -11.21
C ALA A 178 -2.94 11.02 -11.52
N GLU A 179 -2.41 11.73 -10.50
CA GLU A 179 -1.28 12.66 -10.67
C GLU A 179 0.00 11.94 -11.09
N VAL A 180 0.31 10.81 -10.46
CA VAL A 180 1.46 9.98 -10.81
C VAL A 180 1.33 9.45 -12.23
N GLU A 181 0.15 8.96 -12.64
CA GLU A 181 -0.10 8.51 -14.01
C GLU A 181 0.16 9.62 -15.05
N LYS A 182 -0.37 10.82 -14.80
CA LYS A 182 -0.10 11.99 -15.65
C LYS A 182 1.39 12.33 -15.72
N ALA A 183 2.11 12.19 -14.59
CA ALA A 183 3.55 12.43 -14.57
C ALA A 183 4.31 11.37 -15.39
N LEU A 184 3.95 10.08 -15.26
CA LEU A 184 4.55 9.00 -16.05
C LEU A 184 4.36 9.23 -17.55
N ILE A 185 3.17 9.65 -17.99
CA ILE A 185 2.89 10.00 -19.39
C ILE A 185 3.78 11.18 -19.85
N ARG A 186 3.98 12.19 -19.00
CA ARG A 186 4.92 13.32 -19.29
C ARG A 186 6.37 12.84 -19.43
N TYR A 187 6.77 11.80 -18.70
CA TYR A 187 8.05 11.10 -18.86
C TYR A 187 8.10 10.19 -20.10
N ARG A 188 7.04 10.21 -20.95
CA ARG A 188 6.89 9.37 -22.15
C ARG A 188 6.87 7.86 -21.84
N LEU A 189 6.33 7.51 -20.67
CA LEU A 189 6.06 6.13 -20.32
C LEU A 189 4.60 5.80 -20.67
N GLU A 190 4.35 4.51 -20.91
CA GLU A 190 3.03 3.97 -21.17
C GLU A 190 2.54 3.16 -19.96
N PRO A 191 1.90 3.80 -18.95
CA PRO A 191 1.38 3.10 -17.79
C PRO A 191 0.22 2.19 -18.20
N LYS A 192 0.29 0.90 -17.80
CA LYS A 192 -0.75 -0.10 -18.06
C LYS A 192 -1.28 -0.63 -16.74
N THR A 193 -2.55 -0.40 -16.47
CA THR A 193 -3.22 -0.85 -15.24
C THR A 193 -4.03 -2.11 -15.51
N ARG A 194 -3.92 -3.09 -14.59
CA ARG A 194 -4.70 -4.33 -14.63
C ARG A 194 -5.00 -4.82 -13.22
N MET A 195 -6.09 -5.54 -13.05
CA MET A 195 -6.34 -6.34 -11.86
C MET A 195 -5.47 -7.61 -11.93
N VAL A 196 -4.75 -7.93 -10.85
CA VAL A 196 -3.87 -9.10 -10.77
C VAL A 196 -4.31 -10.13 -9.75
N ALA A 197 -5.10 -9.71 -8.77
CA ALA A 197 -5.72 -10.60 -7.79
C ALA A 197 -7.05 -10.01 -7.32
N ASP A 198 -7.92 -10.90 -6.87
CA ASP A 198 -9.19 -10.60 -6.24
C ASP A 198 -9.45 -11.63 -5.14
N TRP A 199 -10.14 -11.21 -4.07
CA TRP A 199 -10.51 -12.09 -2.96
C TRP A 199 -11.72 -11.53 -2.21
N ILE A 200 -12.33 -12.39 -1.41
CA ILE A 200 -13.39 -11.99 -0.49
C ILE A 200 -12.83 -12.04 0.95
N GLU A 201 -13.07 -10.97 1.67
CA GLU A 201 -12.85 -10.89 3.12
C GLU A 201 -14.23 -10.83 3.79
N LEU A 202 -14.42 -11.63 4.83
CA LEU A 202 -15.61 -11.53 5.68
C LEU A 202 -15.28 -10.61 6.86
N ARG A 203 -16.16 -9.62 7.10
CA ARG A 203 -15.97 -8.66 8.18
C ARG A 203 -17.29 -8.26 8.81
N SER A 204 -17.32 -8.23 10.13
CA SER A 204 -18.51 -7.79 10.86
C SER A 204 -18.49 -6.27 11.10
N PRO A 205 -19.66 -5.63 11.32
CA PRO A 205 -19.76 -4.23 11.71
C PRO A 205 -18.96 -3.88 12.96
N ARG A 206 -18.86 -4.80 13.93
CA ARG A 206 -18.03 -4.65 15.14
C ARG A 206 -16.54 -4.49 14.76
N VAL A 207 -16.01 -5.36 13.92
CA VAL A 207 -14.62 -5.31 13.49
C VAL A 207 -14.34 -4.02 12.69
N SER A 208 -15.27 -3.59 11.83
CA SER A 208 -15.15 -2.32 11.10
C SER A 208 -15.08 -1.11 12.05
N LEU A 209 -15.89 -1.11 13.12
CA LEU A 209 -15.84 -0.09 14.17
C LEU A 209 -14.51 -0.12 14.94
N GLU A 210 -14.04 -1.30 15.32
CA GLU A 210 -12.74 -1.48 16.00
C GLU A 210 -11.59 -0.94 15.16
N MET A 211 -11.54 -1.26 13.86
CA MET A 211 -10.51 -0.76 12.94
C MET A 211 -10.52 0.77 12.82
N LEU A 212 -11.69 1.41 12.82
CA LEU A 212 -11.81 2.87 12.85
C LEU A 212 -11.34 3.41 14.20
N THR A 213 -11.78 2.80 15.31
CA THR A 213 -11.45 3.23 16.68
C THR A 213 -9.95 3.15 16.96
N GLU A 214 -9.29 2.10 16.48
CA GLU A 214 -7.83 1.90 16.59
C GLU A 214 -7.03 2.74 15.59
N ARG A 215 -7.71 3.56 14.78
CA ARG A 215 -7.09 4.42 13.78
C ARG A 215 -6.16 3.66 12.81
N ILE A 216 -6.58 2.48 12.38
CA ILE A 216 -5.83 1.63 11.45
C ILE A 216 -5.68 2.29 10.08
N TYR A 217 -6.69 3.03 9.66
CA TYR A 217 -6.70 3.72 8.36
C TYR A 217 -6.00 5.08 8.45
N SER A 218 -5.10 5.36 7.50
CA SER A 218 -4.35 6.63 7.46
C SER A 218 -5.25 7.87 7.40
N PHE A 219 -6.44 7.77 6.82
CA PHE A 219 -7.38 8.89 6.77
C PHE A 219 -7.98 9.25 8.15
N THR A 220 -7.83 8.41 9.17
CA THR A 220 -8.27 8.69 10.55
C THR A 220 -7.25 9.50 11.34
N TRP A 221 -5.99 9.54 10.90
CA TRP A 221 -4.87 10.06 11.71
C TRP A 221 -4.90 11.58 11.89
N GLU A 222 -5.42 12.29 10.90
CA GLU A 222 -5.50 13.76 10.91
C GLU A 222 -6.73 14.29 11.66
N VAL A 223 -7.67 13.40 12.06
CA VAL A 223 -8.87 13.83 12.80
C VAL A 223 -8.50 14.16 14.24
N PRO A 224 -8.72 15.42 14.70
CA PRO A 224 -8.44 15.83 16.06
C PRO A 224 -9.21 14.99 17.08
N GLU A 225 -8.63 14.75 18.25
CA GLU A 225 -9.18 13.84 19.26
C GLU A 225 -10.56 14.32 19.78
N GLU A 226 -10.74 15.62 19.89
CA GLU A 226 -12.00 16.25 20.31
C GLU A 226 -13.16 16.04 19.34
N VAL A 227 -12.86 15.78 18.06
CA VAL A 227 -13.86 15.42 17.02
C VAL A 227 -13.94 13.89 16.88
N PHE A 228 -12.81 13.22 16.97
CA PHE A 228 -12.72 11.78 16.74
C PHE A 228 -13.53 10.97 17.76
N ARG A 229 -13.33 11.20 19.07
CA ARG A 229 -14.02 10.42 20.11
C ARG A 229 -15.54 10.53 20.04
N PRO A 230 -16.14 11.75 19.97
CA PRO A 230 -17.57 11.86 19.80
C PRO A 230 -18.09 11.19 18.54
N SER A 231 -17.37 11.30 17.41
CA SER A 231 -17.79 10.71 16.14
C SER A 231 -17.78 9.17 16.17
N ILE A 232 -16.81 8.54 16.83
CA ILE A 232 -16.77 7.10 17.03
C ILE A 232 -17.90 6.63 17.95
N ALA A 233 -18.15 7.36 19.04
CA ALA A 233 -19.26 7.03 19.94
C ALA A 233 -20.62 7.09 19.24
N GLU A 234 -20.84 8.09 18.39
CA GLU A 234 -22.07 8.19 17.58
C GLU A 234 -22.16 7.09 16.52
N LEU A 235 -21.04 6.73 15.88
CA LEU A 235 -20.99 5.62 14.95
C LEU A 235 -21.32 4.28 15.63
N ALA A 236 -20.81 4.06 16.85
CA ALA A 236 -21.11 2.86 17.63
C ALA A 236 -22.62 2.73 17.93
N GLN A 237 -23.26 3.86 18.32
CA GLN A 237 -24.70 3.89 18.52
C GLN A 237 -25.48 3.58 17.23
N TRP A 238 -25.06 4.16 16.11
CA TRP A 238 -25.69 3.90 14.82
C TRP A 238 -25.54 2.42 14.40
N ILE A 239 -24.38 1.81 14.62
CA ILE A 239 -24.17 0.37 14.34
C ILE A 239 -25.12 -0.46 15.20
N ALA A 240 -25.22 -0.20 16.51
CA ALA A 240 -26.09 -0.93 17.42
C ALA A 240 -27.58 -0.82 17.04
N GLN A 241 -28.00 0.29 16.43
CA GLN A 241 -29.36 0.50 15.95
C GLN A 241 -29.63 -0.09 14.57
N THR A 242 -28.61 -0.20 13.74
CA THR A 242 -28.74 -0.61 12.32
C THR A 242 -28.58 -2.11 12.14
N TYR A 243 -27.69 -2.73 12.92
CA TYR A 243 -27.36 -4.15 12.80
C TYR A 243 -27.89 -4.91 14.02
N PRO A 244 -28.93 -5.78 13.83
CA PRO A 244 -29.46 -6.62 14.93
C PRO A 244 -28.39 -7.50 15.58
N ASP A 245 -27.45 -7.99 14.76
CA ASP A 245 -26.26 -8.71 15.19
C ASP A 245 -25.01 -8.03 14.62
N PRO A 246 -24.29 -7.22 15.42
CA PRO A 246 -23.09 -6.54 14.96
C PRO A 246 -21.90 -7.45 14.72
N ASP A 247 -21.98 -8.72 15.10
CA ASP A 247 -20.96 -9.74 14.88
C ASP A 247 -21.23 -10.58 13.61
N MET A 248 -22.39 -10.42 12.98
CA MET A 248 -22.66 -11.04 11.69
C MET A 248 -21.68 -10.54 10.64
N GLU A 249 -21.05 -11.47 9.93
CA GLU A 249 -20.04 -11.17 8.92
C GLU A 249 -20.68 -10.90 7.54
N TYR A 250 -20.16 -9.89 6.86
CA TYR A 250 -20.55 -9.49 5.51
C TYR A 250 -19.36 -9.54 4.56
N PRO A 251 -19.55 -9.92 3.30
CA PRO A 251 -18.48 -9.99 2.32
C PRO A 251 -18.00 -8.61 1.90
N ILE A 252 -16.68 -8.48 1.75
CA ILE A 252 -16.01 -7.36 1.09
C ILE A 252 -15.23 -7.94 -0.08
N HIS A 253 -15.56 -7.51 -1.29
CA HIS A 253 -14.84 -7.93 -2.49
C HIS A 253 -13.64 -7.00 -2.72
N TRP A 254 -12.46 -7.54 -2.56
CA TRP A 254 -11.19 -6.85 -2.76
C TRP A 254 -10.61 -7.15 -4.13
N LYS A 255 -9.94 -6.15 -4.69
CA LYS A 255 -9.15 -6.27 -5.92
C LYS A 255 -7.78 -5.66 -5.69
N PHE A 256 -6.73 -6.36 -6.10
CA PHE A 256 -5.40 -5.77 -6.18
C PHE A 256 -5.14 -5.30 -7.61
N MET A 257 -4.99 -4.00 -7.74
CA MET A 257 -4.68 -3.32 -9.00
C MET A 257 -3.18 -3.10 -9.11
N LEU A 258 -2.64 -3.35 -10.28
CA LEU A 258 -1.23 -3.15 -10.59
C LEU A 258 -1.10 -2.29 -11.84
N ARG A 259 -0.44 -1.15 -11.71
CA ARG A 259 0.04 -0.34 -12.82
C ARG A 259 1.50 -0.66 -13.07
N SER A 260 1.84 -0.94 -14.31
CA SER A 260 3.21 -1.17 -14.75
C SER A 260 3.62 -0.16 -15.80
N SER A 261 4.80 0.45 -15.62
CA SER A 261 5.43 1.34 -16.59
C SER A 261 6.84 0.83 -16.87
N ARG A 262 7.21 0.74 -18.14
CA ARG A 262 8.53 0.26 -18.55
C ARG A 262 9.36 1.41 -19.11
N LEU A 263 10.59 1.54 -18.65
CA LEU A 263 11.52 2.53 -19.20
C LEU A 263 11.89 2.16 -20.65
N PRO A 264 12.02 3.14 -21.54
CA PRO A 264 12.51 2.88 -22.89
C PRO A 264 13.87 2.20 -22.87
N GLN A 265 14.12 1.34 -23.84
CA GLN A 265 15.47 0.85 -24.12
C GLN A 265 16.21 1.91 -24.95
N PRO A 266 17.53 2.06 -24.83
CA PRO A 266 18.29 2.84 -25.78
C PRO A 266 17.98 2.33 -27.19
N LEU A 267 17.77 3.25 -28.12
CA LEU A 267 17.80 2.91 -29.53
C LEU A 267 19.19 2.37 -29.78
N GLY A 268 19.29 1.10 -30.18
CA GLY A 268 20.53 0.42 -30.50
C GLY A 268 21.26 1.11 -31.68
#